data_df0f85776767ae0a10b9d6ca4ecfe4e8
#
_entry.id   df0f85776767ae0a10b9d6ca4ecfe4e8
#
_cell.length_a   1.000
_cell.length_b   1.000
_cell.length_c   1.000
_cell.angle_alpha   90.00
_cell.angle_beta   90.00
_cell.angle_gamma   90.00
#
_symmetry.space_group_name_H-M   'P 1'
#
loop_
_entity.id
_entity.type
_entity.pdbx_description
1 polymer ?
#
loop_
_entity_poly.entity_id
_entity_poly.type
_entity_poly.pdbx_seq_one_letter_code
_entity_poly.pdbx_strand_id
1 'polypeptide(L)'
;MTGVAITGLGVVTCHGSGTRALWDAMMAAPVTDPGPVPDPYANMDVPVVQGVPDAHLPAESQALARTSRLALTAVDEALADAGLPPGGAATARSRIGLALGTCMGDAGLHEQWRADGGKPVARFTSALGVASEIADRLGPVSVATTISNACAAGGFALGAAADLVRSGEADVVLAVGADAYSRVMLACFNRMGAVDPVRCRPFDLHRRGTSFGEAAGALVVESAEHARARGATVHAVLEGSGWTCDAYHLTAPEPEGTQIIRAMRAALDATGTDGDRIGCVLPHGTGTQLNDVVESRALNEVLGADVPLYSLKALIGHTGGAAASVAAVAAALILRHRTVPPNVPIAQQDPECRVWLPQGLTTPLGSDRIMVNGYAFGGNNVSLVLAGAGG
;
A
#
# COMPACT_ATOMS: atom_id res chain seq x y z
N MET A 1 18.96 18.30 -2.33
CA MET A 1 18.21 17.09 -1.95
C MET A 1 16.99 16.98 -2.86
N THR A 2 16.91 15.90 -3.60
CA THR A 2 15.84 15.66 -4.59
C THR A 2 14.61 14.97 -3.99
N GLY A 3 14.65 14.60 -2.70
CA GLY A 3 13.57 13.93 -2.00
C GLY A 3 12.41 14.86 -1.65
N VAL A 4 11.21 14.29 -1.53
CA VAL A 4 10.02 15.00 -1.07
C VAL A 4 9.64 14.56 0.34
N ALA A 5 9.19 15.49 1.16
CA ALA A 5 8.83 15.24 2.55
C ALA A 5 7.46 14.56 2.64
N ILE A 6 7.35 13.59 3.53
CA ILE A 6 6.10 12.99 3.96
C ILE A 6 5.77 13.57 5.33
N THR A 7 4.70 14.36 5.41
CA THR A 7 4.37 15.17 6.58
C THR A 7 3.07 14.78 7.25
N GLY A 8 2.34 13.83 6.68
CA GLY A 8 1.14 13.26 7.28
C GLY A 8 0.97 11.81 6.89
N LEU A 9 0.53 11.01 7.83
CA LEU A 9 0.29 9.58 7.69
C LEU A 9 -1.13 9.26 8.14
N GLY A 10 -1.85 8.46 7.34
CA GLY A 10 -3.14 7.92 7.72
C GLY A 10 -3.32 6.51 7.19
N VAL A 11 -3.99 5.67 7.96
CA VAL A 11 -4.16 4.26 7.59
C VAL A 11 -5.39 3.65 8.26
N VAL A 12 -6.04 2.75 7.55
CA VAL A 12 -7.06 1.86 8.11
C VAL A 12 -6.85 0.45 7.57
N THR A 13 -6.89 -0.54 8.47
CA THR A 13 -6.71 -1.97 8.17
C THR A 13 -7.67 -2.82 8.98
N CYS A 14 -7.67 -4.13 8.79
CA CYS A 14 -8.43 -5.07 9.62
C CYS A 14 -8.10 -4.99 11.12
N HIS A 15 -6.95 -4.40 11.49
CA HIS A 15 -6.54 -4.20 12.90
C HIS A 15 -7.01 -2.86 13.49
N GLY A 16 -7.66 -2.03 12.71
CA GLY A 16 -8.20 -0.75 13.18
C GLY A 16 -7.88 0.43 12.29
N SER A 17 -8.32 1.59 12.74
CA SER A 17 -8.01 2.89 12.14
C SER A 17 -6.88 3.55 12.91
N GLY A 18 -5.95 4.12 12.19
CA GLY A 18 -4.87 4.93 12.72
C GLY A 18 -3.51 4.25 12.71
N THR A 19 -2.47 5.08 12.58
CA THR A 19 -1.07 4.66 12.54
C THR A 19 -0.63 3.92 13.80
N ARG A 20 -1.22 4.27 14.96
CA ARG A 20 -0.96 3.57 16.22
C ARG A 20 -1.49 2.13 16.18
N ALA A 21 -2.73 1.93 15.71
CA ALA A 21 -3.32 0.60 15.62
C ALA A 21 -2.51 -0.32 14.69
N LEU A 22 -2.05 0.23 13.57
CA LEU A 22 -1.17 -0.51 12.66
C LEU A 22 0.16 -0.87 13.35
N TRP A 23 0.81 0.08 14.03
CA TRP A 23 2.08 -0.17 14.73
C TRP A 23 1.94 -1.22 15.83
N ASP A 24 0.91 -1.11 16.67
CA ASP A 24 0.65 -2.06 17.75
C ASP A 24 0.42 -3.48 17.19
N ALA A 25 -0.30 -3.61 16.07
CA ALA A 25 -0.49 -4.88 15.37
C ALA A 25 0.82 -5.42 14.76
N MET A 26 1.64 -4.57 14.15
CA MET A 26 2.95 -4.95 13.63
C MET A 26 3.86 -5.49 14.74
N MET A 27 3.87 -4.84 15.91
CA MET A 27 4.68 -5.25 17.06
C MET A 27 4.17 -6.54 17.70
N ALA A 28 2.86 -6.75 17.72
CA ALA A 28 2.25 -7.95 18.28
C ALA A 28 2.35 -9.16 17.34
N ALA A 29 2.48 -8.93 16.02
CA ALA A 29 2.53 -9.93 14.95
C ALA A 29 1.48 -11.06 15.13
N PRO A 30 0.19 -10.73 15.34
CA PRO A 30 -0.82 -11.74 15.60
C PRO A 30 -1.02 -12.64 14.39
N VAL A 31 -1.23 -13.92 14.65
CA VAL A 31 -1.72 -14.85 13.63
C VAL A 31 -3.24 -14.67 13.53
N THR A 32 -3.69 -14.04 12.45
CA THR A 32 -5.12 -13.78 12.22
C THR A 32 -5.57 -14.47 10.94
N ASP A 33 -6.55 -15.35 11.05
CA ASP A 33 -7.16 -15.96 9.87
C ASP A 33 -8.21 -15.02 9.27
N PRO A 34 -8.35 -14.98 7.93
CA PRO A 34 -9.38 -14.18 7.27
C PRO A 34 -10.78 -14.69 7.62
N GLY A 35 -11.72 -13.78 7.80
CA GLY A 35 -13.13 -14.11 8.02
C GLY A 35 -13.89 -14.34 6.71
N PRO A 36 -15.12 -14.89 6.78
CA PRO A 36 -15.96 -15.01 5.60
C PRO A 36 -16.31 -13.64 5.01
N VAL A 37 -16.40 -13.58 3.68
CA VAL A 37 -16.85 -12.34 3.02
C VAL A 37 -18.31 -12.03 3.38
N PRO A 38 -18.65 -10.75 3.64
CA PRO A 38 -20.02 -10.33 3.96
C PRO A 38 -20.87 -10.20 2.67
N ASP A 39 -20.88 -11.22 1.83
CA ASP A 39 -21.49 -11.19 0.50
C ASP A 39 -22.24 -12.50 0.23
N PRO A 40 -23.59 -12.50 0.28
CA PRO A 40 -24.40 -13.69 0.06
C PRO A 40 -24.32 -14.24 -1.38
N TYR A 41 -23.80 -13.45 -2.31
CA TYR A 41 -23.61 -13.84 -3.70
C TYR A 41 -22.19 -14.37 -4.00
N ALA A 42 -21.33 -14.44 -3.00
CA ALA A 42 -19.98 -14.98 -3.13
C ALA A 42 -20.00 -16.50 -3.26
N ASN A 43 -20.27 -17.01 -4.46
CA ASN A 43 -20.22 -18.43 -4.78
C ASN A 43 -18.84 -18.80 -5.34
N MET A 44 -17.89 -19.08 -4.45
CA MET A 44 -16.50 -19.45 -4.78
C MET A 44 -15.92 -20.37 -3.72
N ASP A 45 -14.83 -21.08 -4.04
CA ASP A 45 -14.27 -22.12 -3.18
C ASP A 45 -13.68 -21.58 -1.87
N VAL A 46 -13.09 -20.38 -1.92
CA VAL A 46 -12.44 -19.74 -0.76
C VAL A 46 -13.00 -18.32 -0.59
N PRO A 47 -14.20 -18.14 0.01
CA PRO A 47 -14.87 -16.86 0.17
C PRO A 47 -14.44 -16.16 1.47
N VAL A 48 -13.16 -15.82 1.61
CA VAL A 48 -12.61 -15.20 2.82
C VAL A 48 -11.88 -13.89 2.53
N VAL A 49 -11.90 -12.98 3.50
CA VAL A 49 -11.22 -11.68 3.43
C VAL A 49 -10.81 -11.21 4.83
N GLN A 50 -9.69 -10.50 4.94
CA GLN A 50 -9.35 -9.73 6.13
C GLN A 50 -10.03 -8.35 6.02
N GLY A 51 -11.32 -8.31 6.32
CA GLY A 51 -12.16 -7.12 6.23
C GLY A 51 -11.89 -6.12 7.36
N VAL A 52 -12.06 -4.83 7.05
CA VAL A 52 -12.06 -3.77 8.06
C VAL A 52 -13.42 -3.77 8.76
N PRO A 53 -13.49 -3.94 10.11
CA PRO A 53 -14.76 -3.84 10.83
C PRO A 53 -15.40 -2.45 10.67
N ASP A 54 -16.71 -2.40 10.46
CA ASP A 54 -17.44 -1.13 10.29
C ASP A 54 -17.31 -0.18 11.49
N ALA A 55 -17.06 -0.72 12.68
CA ALA A 55 -16.80 0.08 13.88
C ALA A 55 -15.55 0.98 13.78
N HIS A 56 -14.64 0.69 12.84
CA HIS A 56 -13.46 1.51 12.57
C HIS A 56 -13.68 2.58 11.50
N LEU A 57 -14.88 2.63 10.92
CA LEU A 57 -15.23 3.60 9.88
C LEU A 57 -16.24 4.61 10.42
N PRO A 58 -16.12 5.90 10.10
CA PRO A 58 -17.05 6.93 10.56
C PRO A 58 -18.49 6.61 10.16
N ALA A 59 -19.43 6.80 11.11
CA ALA A 59 -20.85 6.51 10.89
C ALA A 59 -21.47 7.40 9.78
N GLU A 60 -21.04 8.65 9.70
CA GLU A 60 -21.46 9.61 8.68
C GLU A 60 -21.06 9.22 7.26
N SER A 61 -20.09 8.33 7.11
CA SER A 61 -19.64 7.85 5.81
C SER A 61 -20.47 6.67 5.26
N GLN A 62 -21.49 6.17 5.99
CA GLN A 62 -22.25 4.97 5.60
C GLN A 62 -22.98 5.09 4.25
N ALA A 63 -23.29 6.31 3.81
CA ALA A 63 -23.91 6.56 2.50
C ALA A 63 -22.92 6.41 1.32
N LEU A 64 -21.62 6.31 1.60
CA LEU A 64 -20.57 6.18 0.59
C LEU A 64 -20.26 4.71 0.32
N ALA A 65 -19.68 4.45 -0.84
CA ALA A 65 -19.15 3.14 -1.16
C ALA A 65 -17.98 2.76 -0.23
N ARG A 66 -17.76 1.47 -0.07
CA ARG A 66 -16.83 0.96 0.94
C ARG A 66 -15.39 1.42 0.71
N THR A 67 -14.89 1.41 -0.53
CA THR A 67 -13.53 1.90 -0.83
C THR A 67 -13.40 3.38 -0.53
N SER A 68 -14.41 4.19 -0.89
CA SER A 68 -14.45 5.62 -0.54
C SER A 68 -14.45 5.85 0.97
N ARG A 69 -15.17 5.04 1.75
CA ARG A 69 -15.17 5.12 3.23
C ARG A 69 -13.78 4.86 3.80
N LEU A 70 -13.11 3.80 3.34
CA LEU A 70 -11.75 3.47 3.75
C LEU A 70 -10.78 4.61 3.40
N ALA A 71 -10.84 5.09 2.14
CA ALA A 71 -10.00 6.15 1.66
C ALA A 71 -10.13 7.44 2.49
N LEU A 72 -11.37 7.89 2.73
CA LEU A 72 -11.62 9.10 3.52
C LEU A 72 -11.19 8.96 4.98
N THR A 73 -11.33 7.78 5.59
CA THR A 73 -10.84 7.52 6.94
C THR A 73 -9.33 7.73 7.03
N ALA A 74 -8.56 7.18 6.07
CA ALA A 74 -7.12 7.38 6.02
C ALA A 74 -6.73 8.83 5.66
N VAL A 75 -7.46 9.46 4.75
CA VAL A 75 -7.24 10.87 4.35
C VAL A 75 -7.42 11.81 5.53
N ASP A 76 -8.51 11.65 6.29
CA ASP A 76 -8.78 12.53 7.46
C ASP A 76 -7.68 12.41 8.52
N GLU A 77 -7.19 11.20 8.78
CA GLU A 77 -6.05 11.00 9.68
C GLU A 77 -4.78 11.65 9.14
N ALA A 78 -4.45 11.44 7.86
CA ALA A 78 -3.24 12.00 7.26
C ALA A 78 -3.25 13.52 7.26
N LEU A 79 -4.39 14.16 6.99
CA LEU A 79 -4.55 15.61 7.07
C LEU A 79 -4.38 16.11 8.50
N ALA A 80 -4.99 15.45 9.47
CA ALA A 80 -4.87 15.81 10.89
C ALA A 80 -3.41 15.66 11.38
N ASP A 81 -2.73 14.56 11.01
CA ASP A 81 -1.33 14.32 11.36
C ASP A 81 -0.39 15.34 10.70
N ALA A 82 -0.72 15.79 9.49
CA ALA A 82 0.00 16.86 8.81
C ALA A 82 -0.27 18.26 9.39
N GLY A 83 -1.23 18.42 10.31
CA GLY A 83 -1.70 19.72 10.77
C GLY A 83 -2.42 20.53 9.69
N LEU A 84 -3.02 19.85 8.71
CA LEU A 84 -3.83 20.46 7.67
C LEU A 84 -5.30 20.40 8.06
N PRO A 85 -6.09 21.49 7.89
CA PRO A 85 -7.50 21.48 8.24
C PRO A 85 -8.30 20.55 7.33
N PRO A 86 -9.47 20.04 7.80
CA PRO A 86 -10.47 19.46 6.90
C PRO A 86 -10.84 20.48 5.82
N GLY A 87 -10.82 20.04 4.55
CA GLY A 87 -10.93 20.96 3.41
C GLY A 87 -9.59 21.36 2.81
N GLY A 88 -8.47 20.79 3.32
CA GLY A 88 -7.16 20.75 2.67
C GLY A 88 -6.44 22.09 2.50
N ALA A 89 -7.11 23.20 2.65
CA ALA A 89 -6.52 24.50 2.43
C ALA A 89 -5.59 24.89 3.60
N ALA A 90 -4.35 24.41 3.54
CA ALA A 90 -3.29 24.85 4.46
C ALA A 90 -3.14 26.37 4.47
N THR A 91 -3.35 26.97 3.33
CA THR A 91 -3.53 28.42 3.12
C THR A 91 -4.35 28.62 1.87
N ALA A 92 -5.05 29.74 1.75
CA ALA A 92 -5.76 30.14 0.51
C ALA A 92 -4.83 30.25 -0.73
N ARG A 93 -3.55 29.94 -0.60
CA ARG A 93 -2.52 30.05 -1.64
C ARG A 93 -1.84 28.71 -1.99
N SER A 94 -1.99 27.64 -1.18
CA SER A 94 -1.35 26.36 -1.48
C SER A 94 -2.13 25.60 -2.54
N ARG A 95 -1.43 25.13 -3.57
CA ARG A 95 -2.00 24.25 -4.59
C ARG A 95 -2.00 22.83 -4.07
N ILE A 96 -3.19 22.25 -3.92
CA ILE A 96 -3.37 20.89 -3.42
C ILE A 96 -3.57 19.94 -4.59
N GLY A 97 -2.81 18.84 -4.61
CA GLY A 97 -2.94 17.76 -5.56
C GLY A 97 -3.48 16.48 -4.90
N LEU A 98 -4.01 15.61 -5.73
CA LEU A 98 -4.45 14.26 -5.36
C LEU A 98 -3.87 13.23 -6.33
N ALA A 99 -3.23 12.20 -5.79
CA ALA A 99 -2.83 11.00 -6.52
C ALA A 99 -3.45 9.77 -5.84
N LEU A 100 -4.43 9.15 -6.48
CA LEU A 100 -5.13 7.96 -5.98
C LEU A 100 -4.65 6.71 -6.72
N GLY A 101 -4.26 5.67 -5.96
CA GLY A 101 -4.01 4.32 -6.45
C GLY A 101 -5.12 3.37 -5.99
N THR A 102 -5.77 2.69 -6.92
CA THR A 102 -6.80 1.69 -6.61
C THR A 102 -6.84 0.60 -7.67
N CYS A 103 -7.13 -0.61 -7.29
CA CYS A 103 -7.30 -1.74 -8.20
C CYS A 103 -8.75 -1.80 -8.73
N MET A 104 -9.70 -1.79 -7.83
CA MET A 104 -11.13 -1.98 -8.11
C MET A 104 -11.98 -0.73 -7.86
N GLY A 105 -11.46 0.22 -7.09
CA GLY A 105 -12.24 1.38 -6.68
C GLY A 105 -13.54 0.99 -5.98
N ASP A 106 -14.63 1.67 -6.31
CA ASP A 106 -15.96 1.40 -5.77
C ASP A 106 -16.74 0.34 -6.58
N ALA A 107 -16.05 -0.65 -7.17
CA ALA A 107 -16.68 -1.72 -7.94
C ALA A 107 -17.79 -2.46 -7.16
N GLY A 108 -17.66 -2.57 -5.84
CA GLY A 108 -18.69 -3.17 -4.96
C GLY A 108 -20.08 -2.56 -5.12
N LEU A 109 -20.19 -1.25 -5.44
CA LEU A 109 -21.49 -0.62 -5.76
C LEU A 109 -22.12 -1.24 -7.01
N HIS A 110 -21.34 -1.45 -8.04
CA HIS A 110 -21.79 -2.03 -9.30
C HIS A 110 -22.15 -3.51 -9.13
N GLU A 111 -21.35 -4.23 -8.36
CA GLU A 111 -21.58 -5.63 -8.03
C GLU A 111 -22.91 -5.79 -7.26
N GLN A 112 -23.16 -4.94 -6.27
CA GLN A 112 -24.40 -4.93 -5.49
C GLN A 112 -25.60 -4.54 -6.37
N TRP A 113 -25.48 -3.46 -7.16
CA TRP A 113 -26.53 -3.03 -8.07
C TRP A 113 -26.95 -4.15 -9.05
N ARG A 114 -25.99 -4.89 -9.59
CA ARG A 114 -26.31 -6.03 -10.46
C ARG A 114 -26.95 -7.18 -9.68
N ALA A 115 -26.51 -7.47 -8.49
CA ALA A 115 -27.08 -8.51 -7.64
C ALA A 115 -28.55 -8.20 -7.27
N ASP A 116 -28.88 -6.92 -7.07
CA ASP A 116 -30.23 -6.45 -6.80
C ASP A 116 -31.13 -6.33 -8.05
N GLY A 117 -30.68 -6.86 -9.18
CA GLY A 117 -31.43 -6.87 -10.45
C GLY A 117 -31.43 -5.56 -11.21
N GLY A 118 -30.44 -4.69 -10.97
CA GLY A 118 -30.27 -3.42 -11.69
C GLY A 118 -31.30 -2.35 -11.30
N LYS A 119 -31.85 -2.40 -10.08
CA LYS A 119 -32.80 -1.41 -9.61
C LYS A 119 -32.19 0.00 -9.50
N PRO A 120 -32.96 1.06 -9.74
CA PRO A 120 -32.46 2.42 -9.56
C PRO A 120 -31.88 2.63 -8.16
N VAL A 121 -30.70 3.24 -8.08
CA VAL A 121 -30.03 3.62 -6.84
C VAL A 121 -30.02 5.14 -6.70
N ALA A 122 -30.10 5.65 -5.49
CA ALA A 122 -30.12 7.10 -5.23
C ALA A 122 -28.84 7.79 -5.70
N ARG A 123 -27.71 7.08 -5.65
CA ARG A 123 -26.42 7.56 -6.10
C ARG A 123 -25.70 6.43 -6.84
N PHE A 124 -25.40 6.67 -8.10
CA PHE A 124 -24.60 5.77 -8.93
C PHE A 124 -23.33 6.52 -9.34
N THR A 125 -22.18 6.07 -8.85
CA THR A 125 -20.89 6.67 -9.16
C THR A 125 -20.08 5.75 -10.04
N SER A 126 -19.10 6.31 -10.74
CA SER A 126 -18.08 5.51 -11.43
C SER A 126 -17.35 4.60 -10.42
N ALA A 127 -16.89 3.43 -10.86
CA ALA A 127 -15.99 2.60 -10.04
C ALA A 127 -14.73 3.38 -9.59
N LEU A 128 -14.33 4.40 -10.34
CA LEU A 128 -13.23 5.30 -9.98
C LEU A 128 -13.70 6.58 -9.24
N GLY A 129 -14.91 6.61 -8.74
CA GLY A 129 -15.51 7.74 -8.02
C GLY A 129 -14.79 8.12 -6.72
N VAL A 130 -13.97 7.22 -6.16
CA VAL A 130 -13.19 7.45 -4.94
C VAL A 130 -12.40 8.76 -4.98
N ALA A 131 -11.79 9.10 -6.12
CA ALA A 131 -11.05 10.36 -6.27
C ALA A 131 -11.94 11.59 -6.13
N SER A 132 -13.19 11.52 -6.62
CA SER A 132 -14.15 12.62 -6.49
C SER A 132 -14.56 12.82 -5.03
N GLU A 133 -14.79 11.73 -4.28
CA GLU A 133 -15.12 11.81 -2.85
C GLU A 133 -13.97 12.43 -2.04
N ILE A 134 -12.73 12.07 -2.38
CA ILE A 134 -11.55 12.67 -1.74
C ILE A 134 -11.41 14.15 -2.14
N ALA A 135 -11.58 14.47 -3.43
CA ALA A 135 -11.51 15.85 -3.91
C ALA A 135 -12.59 16.75 -3.26
N ASP A 136 -13.81 16.24 -3.09
CA ASP A 136 -14.88 16.94 -2.36
C ASP A 136 -14.48 17.22 -0.90
N ARG A 137 -13.75 16.29 -0.27
CA ARG A 137 -13.23 16.45 1.10
C ARG A 137 -12.10 17.47 1.17
N LEU A 138 -11.23 17.51 0.15
CA LEU A 138 -10.09 18.43 0.09
C LEU A 138 -10.49 19.86 -0.30
N GLY A 139 -11.63 20.03 -0.96
CA GLY A 139 -12.00 21.28 -1.62
C GLY A 139 -11.30 21.46 -2.98
N PRO A 140 -11.06 22.67 -3.45
CA PRO A 140 -10.46 22.90 -4.75
C PRO A 140 -9.07 22.25 -4.87
N VAL A 141 -8.93 21.27 -5.76
CA VAL A 141 -7.65 20.63 -6.10
C VAL A 141 -7.11 21.19 -7.40
N SER A 142 -5.80 21.46 -7.46
CA SER A 142 -5.12 21.94 -8.67
C SER A 142 -4.94 20.85 -9.71
N VAL A 143 -4.70 19.62 -9.25
CA VAL A 143 -4.50 18.44 -10.08
C VAL A 143 -4.99 17.20 -9.34
N ALA A 144 -5.69 16.32 -10.06
CA ALA A 144 -6.10 15.02 -9.53
C ALA A 144 -5.81 13.93 -10.56
N THR A 145 -5.21 12.84 -10.12
CA THR A 145 -4.96 11.66 -10.96
C THR A 145 -5.40 10.40 -10.25
N THR A 146 -5.95 9.46 -11.02
CA THR A 146 -6.26 8.11 -10.53
C THR A 146 -5.45 7.11 -11.34
N ILE A 147 -4.72 6.27 -10.63
CA ILE A 147 -3.87 5.22 -11.17
C ILE A 147 -4.49 3.87 -10.84
N SER A 148 -4.79 3.08 -11.86
CA SER A 148 -5.41 1.75 -11.71
C SER A 148 -4.58 0.71 -12.48
N ASN A 149 -3.37 0.47 -11.98
CA ASN A 149 -2.45 -0.56 -12.47
C ASN A 149 -2.31 -1.72 -11.46
N ALA A 150 -3.46 -2.21 -11.01
CA ALA A 150 -3.62 -3.34 -10.11
C ALA A 150 -2.86 -3.15 -8.78
N CYS A 151 -2.18 -4.18 -8.28
CA CYS A 151 -1.59 -4.22 -6.94
C CYS A 151 -0.44 -3.22 -6.71
N ALA A 152 0.13 -2.64 -7.78
CA ALA A 152 1.16 -1.61 -7.69
C ALA A 152 0.61 -0.17 -7.59
N ALA A 153 -0.70 0.02 -7.77
CA ALA A 153 -1.34 1.33 -7.95
C ALA A 153 -0.97 2.36 -6.87
N GLY A 154 -0.99 1.97 -5.60
CA GLY A 154 -0.64 2.87 -4.50
C GLY A 154 0.82 3.31 -4.48
N GLY A 155 1.74 2.44 -4.93
CA GLY A 155 3.15 2.80 -5.07
C GLY A 155 3.38 3.78 -6.22
N PHE A 156 2.72 3.55 -7.36
CA PHE A 156 2.72 4.50 -8.48
C PHE A 156 2.07 5.84 -8.09
N ALA A 157 1.00 5.82 -7.29
CA ALA A 157 0.37 7.04 -6.80
C ALA A 157 1.32 7.86 -5.91
N LEU A 158 2.07 7.20 -5.03
CA LEU A 158 3.07 7.89 -4.18
C LEU A 158 4.22 8.46 -5.02
N GLY A 159 4.71 7.74 -6.01
CA GLY A 159 5.72 8.23 -6.96
C GLY A 159 5.21 9.42 -7.78
N ALA A 160 3.99 9.32 -8.33
CA ALA A 160 3.36 10.41 -9.07
C ALA A 160 3.13 11.66 -8.20
N ALA A 161 2.73 11.49 -6.93
CA ALA A 161 2.61 12.58 -5.99
C ALA A 161 3.95 13.32 -5.80
N ALA A 162 5.04 12.57 -5.69
CA ALA A 162 6.38 13.16 -5.61
C ALA A 162 6.74 13.95 -6.87
N ASP A 163 6.39 13.46 -8.04
CA ASP A 163 6.66 14.13 -9.32
C ASP A 163 5.84 15.40 -9.47
N LEU A 164 4.57 15.41 -9.05
CA LEU A 164 3.73 16.63 -9.02
C LEU A 164 4.31 17.72 -8.10
N VAL A 165 4.89 17.33 -6.96
CA VAL A 165 5.58 18.27 -6.06
C VAL A 165 6.88 18.76 -6.70
N ARG A 166 7.69 17.86 -7.27
CA ARG A 166 8.99 18.23 -7.91
C ARG A 166 8.83 19.12 -9.13
N SER A 167 7.78 18.88 -9.94
CA SER A 167 7.46 19.72 -11.11
C SER A 167 6.86 21.06 -10.73
N GLY A 168 6.48 21.25 -9.47
CA GLY A 168 5.81 22.45 -9.01
C GLY A 168 4.36 22.58 -9.48
N GLU A 169 3.71 21.49 -9.88
CA GLU A 169 2.28 21.48 -10.21
C GLU A 169 1.39 21.57 -8.99
N ALA A 170 1.87 21.05 -7.85
CA ALA A 170 1.22 21.16 -6.56
C ALA A 170 2.25 21.45 -5.45
N ASP A 171 1.83 22.14 -4.39
CA ASP A 171 2.67 22.42 -3.23
C ASP A 171 2.54 21.30 -2.18
N VAL A 172 1.35 20.72 -2.09
CA VAL A 172 0.98 19.58 -1.23
C VAL A 172 0.21 18.60 -2.07
N VAL A 173 0.55 17.31 -2.02
CA VAL A 173 -0.18 16.25 -2.70
C VAL A 173 -0.59 15.17 -1.70
N LEU A 174 -1.86 14.80 -1.70
CA LEU A 174 -2.32 13.59 -1.04
C LEU A 174 -2.06 12.39 -1.96
N ALA A 175 -1.19 11.48 -1.51
CA ALA A 175 -0.99 10.18 -2.14
C ALA A 175 -1.82 9.15 -1.38
N VAL A 176 -2.82 8.57 -2.03
CA VAL A 176 -3.77 7.66 -1.41
C VAL A 176 -3.76 6.33 -2.13
N GLY A 177 -3.75 5.23 -1.39
CA GLY A 177 -4.05 3.90 -1.93
C GLY A 177 -5.22 3.31 -1.16
N ALA A 178 -6.26 2.84 -1.87
CA ALA A 178 -7.44 2.28 -1.22
C ALA A 178 -8.08 1.18 -2.07
N ASP A 179 -8.41 0.06 -1.41
CA ASP A 179 -9.27 -0.98 -1.98
C ASP A 179 -10.08 -1.67 -0.87
N ALA A 180 -11.32 -1.99 -1.20
CA ALA A 180 -12.21 -2.82 -0.41
C ALA A 180 -12.40 -4.20 -1.06
N TYR A 181 -13.13 -5.08 -0.39
CA TYR A 181 -13.59 -6.33 -0.97
C TYR A 181 -14.31 -6.09 -2.31
N SER A 182 -13.95 -6.89 -3.31
CA SER A 182 -14.64 -7.00 -4.60
C SER A 182 -14.86 -8.46 -4.92
N ARG A 183 -16.12 -8.83 -5.20
CA ARG A 183 -16.49 -10.19 -5.60
C ARG A 183 -15.78 -10.60 -6.88
N VAL A 184 -15.69 -9.70 -7.84
CA VAL A 184 -15.03 -9.97 -9.13
C VAL A 184 -13.54 -10.27 -8.91
N MET A 185 -12.85 -9.44 -8.13
CA MET A 185 -11.43 -9.66 -7.86
C MET A 185 -11.20 -11.00 -7.14
N LEU A 186 -11.91 -11.26 -6.05
CA LEU A 186 -11.75 -12.49 -5.29
C LEU A 186 -12.13 -13.74 -6.11
N ALA A 187 -13.18 -13.66 -6.95
CA ALA A 187 -13.57 -14.75 -7.83
C ALA A 187 -12.51 -15.05 -8.89
N CYS A 188 -11.87 -14.03 -9.48
CA CYS A 188 -10.77 -14.21 -10.43
C CYS A 188 -9.61 -15.00 -9.78
N PHE A 189 -9.19 -14.63 -8.57
CA PHE A 189 -8.11 -15.32 -7.88
C PHE A 189 -8.51 -16.75 -7.44
N ASN A 190 -9.76 -16.95 -7.02
CA ASN A 190 -10.29 -18.30 -6.77
C ASN A 190 -10.20 -19.18 -8.02
N ARG A 191 -10.62 -18.65 -9.19
CA ARG A 191 -10.54 -19.37 -10.48
C ARG A 191 -9.11 -19.73 -10.89
N MET A 192 -8.14 -18.93 -10.49
CA MET A 192 -6.71 -19.21 -10.73
C MET A 192 -6.09 -20.15 -9.69
N GLY A 193 -6.83 -20.54 -8.65
CA GLY A 193 -6.27 -21.31 -7.54
C GLY A 193 -5.21 -20.55 -6.74
N ALA A 194 -5.28 -19.22 -6.73
CA ALA A 194 -4.26 -18.35 -6.16
C ALA A 194 -4.67 -17.74 -4.80
N VAL A 195 -5.75 -18.24 -4.18
CA VAL A 195 -6.19 -17.89 -2.82
C VAL A 195 -5.77 -18.98 -1.85
N ASP A 196 -5.01 -18.62 -0.80
CA ASP A 196 -4.70 -19.55 0.28
C ASP A 196 -5.93 -19.70 1.19
N PRO A 197 -6.44 -20.96 1.41
CA PRO A 197 -7.64 -21.16 2.21
C PRO A 197 -7.44 -20.91 3.71
N VAL A 198 -6.20 -20.77 4.17
CA VAL A 198 -5.88 -20.54 5.58
C VAL A 198 -5.59 -19.05 5.82
N ARG A 199 -4.52 -18.53 5.22
CA ARG A 199 -4.10 -17.12 5.30
C ARG A 199 -2.95 -16.82 4.35
N CYS A 200 -2.65 -15.56 4.11
CA CYS A 200 -1.45 -15.15 3.38
C CYS A 200 -0.19 -15.49 4.18
N ARG A 201 0.72 -16.29 3.59
CA ARG A 201 1.97 -16.77 4.22
C ARG A 201 3.15 -16.56 3.27
N PRO A 202 3.58 -15.32 3.03
CA PRO A 202 4.68 -15.07 2.12
C PRO A 202 5.95 -15.80 2.57
N PHE A 203 6.66 -16.38 1.60
CA PHE A 203 7.93 -17.10 1.76
C PHE A 203 7.84 -18.41 2.57
N ASP A 204 6.64 -18.83 3.03
CA ASP A 204 6.42 -20.14 3.67
C ASP A 204 6.44 -21.26 2.63
N LEU A 205 7.06 -22.40 2.97
CA LEU A 205 7.12 -23.60 2.11
C LEU A 205 5.72 -24.12 1.76
N HIS A 206 4.76 -23.95 2.67
CA HIS A 206 3.39 -24.46 2.51
C HIS A 206 2.41 -23.39 2.02
N ARG A 207 2.90 -22.25 1.50
CA ARG A 207 2.05 -21.21 0.91
C ARG A 207 1.30 -21.74 -0.31
N ARG A 208 0.06 -21.32 -0.47
CA ARG A 208 -0.82 -21.80 -1.54
C ARG A 208 -1.49 -20.66 -2.32
N GLY A 209 -1.07 -19.45 -2.10
CA GLY A 209 -1.65 -18.25 -2.68
C GLY A 209 -1.70 -17.10 -1.68
N THR A 210 -2.39 -16.04 -2.06
CA THR A 210 -2.64 -14.90 -1.18
C THR A 210 -3.96 -15.04 -0.43
N SER A 211 -4.20 -14.25 0.59
CA SER A 211 -5.54 -13.93 1.07
C SER A 211 -5.76 -12.42 0.94
N PHE A 212 -6.96 -12.03 0.56
CA PHE A 212 -7.26 -10.61 0.38
C PHE A 212 -7.56 -9.92 1.70
N GLY A 213 -7.27 -8.61 1.74
CA GLY A 213 -7.62 -7.72 2.82
C GLY A 213 -8.17 -6.40 2.29
N GLU A 214 -8.88 -5.67 3.14
CA GLU A 214 -9.30 -4.31 2.88
C GLU A 214 -8.37 -3.34 3.60
N ALA A 215 -8.01 -2.25 2.95
CA ALA A 215 -7.27 -1.17 3.59
C ALA A 215 -7.32 0.14 2.80
N ALA A 216 -6.95 1.22 3.47
CA ALA A 216 -6.46 2.42 2.83
C ALA A 216 -5.22 2.95 3.55
N GLY A 217 -4.30 3.52 2.78
CA GLY A 217 -3.16 4.28 3.27
C GLY A 217 -3.10 5.63 2.57
N ALA A 218 -2.92 6.70 3.33
CA ALA A 218 -2.81 8.06 2.82
C ALA A 218 -1.53 8.73 3.36
N LEU A 219 -0.82 9.42 2.48
CA LEU A 219 0.39 10.14 2.81
C LEU A 219 0.27 11.58 2.29
N VAL A 220 0.56 12.56 3.13
CA VAL A 220 0.72 13.96 2.71
C VAL A 220 2.15 14.16 2.26
N VAL A 221 2.31 14.56 1.01
CA VAL A 221 3.61 14.71 0.33
C VAL A 221 3.78 16.17 -0.06
N GLU A 222 4.92 16.77 0.29
CA GLU A 222 5.22 18.16 -0.01
C GLU A 222 6.73 18.42 -0.18
N SER A 223 7.10 19.56 -0.73
CA SER A 223 8.52 19.91 -0.80
C SER A 223 9.09 20.16 0.59
N ALA A 224 10.39 19.87 0.78
CA ALA A 224 11.05 20.14 2.07
C ALA A 224 11.03 21.64 2.44
N GLU A 225 10.99 22.52 1.43
CA GLU A 225 10.87 23.98 1.64
C GLU A 225 9.48 24.33 2.17
N HIS A 226 8.41 23.82 1.54
CA HIS A 226 7.03 24.06 1.96
C HIS A 226 6.79 23.51 3.36
N ALA A 227 7.21 22.27 3.64
CA ALA A 227 7.11 21.65 4.95
C ALA A 227 7.79 22.50 6.05
N ARG A 228 9.02 22.96 5.78
CA ARG A 228 9.77 23.82 6.71
C ARG A 228 9.08 25.17 6.91
N ALA A 229 8.59 25.80 5.84
CA ALA A 229 7.96 27.13 5.90
C ALA A 229 6.69 27.13 6.77
N ARG A 230 5.96 26.00 6.83
CA ARG A 230 4.77 25.86 7.68
C ARG A 230 5.03 25.17 9.02
N GLY A 231 6.27 24.79 9.32
CA GLY A 231 6.63 24.10 10.57
C GLY A 231 6.10 22.67 10.66
N ALA A 232 5.94 21.97 9.54
CA ALA A 232 5.44 20.60 9.53
C ALA A 232 6.43 19.62 10.16
N THR A 233 5.91 18.60 10.84
CA THR A 233 6.69 17.43 11.22
C THR A 233 6.92 16.58 9.96
N VAL A 234 8.17 16.23 9.68
CA VAL A 234 8.52 15.31 8.60
C VAL A 234 8.66 13.91 9.20
N HIS A 235 7.89 12.95 8.72
CA HIS A 235 7.91 11.56 9.18
C HIS A 235 8.93 10.72 8.43
N ALA A 236 9.03 10.98 7.12
CA ALA A 236 9.98 10.33 6.22
C ALA A 236 10.22 11.22 5.01
N VAL A 237 11.20 10.87 4.21
CA VAL A 237 11.49 11.48 2.90
C VAL A 237 11.42 10.41 1.83
N LEU A 238 10.64 10.60 0.77
CA LEU A 238 10.69 9.77 -0.42
C LEU A 238 11.88 10.23 -1.27
N GLU A 239 12.98 9.49 -1.20
CA GLU A 239 14.24 9.83 -1.87
C GLU A 239 14.28 9.32 -3.32
N GLY A 240 13.74 8.12 -3.58
CA GLY A 240 13.79 7.52 -4.90
C GLY A 240 12.56 6.67 -5.24
N SER A 241 12.29 6.57 -6.53
CA SER A 241 11.29 5.67 -7.10
C SER A 241 11.79 5.10 -8.41
N GLY A 242 11.48 3.82 -8.66
CA GLY A 242 11.79 3.14 -9.91
C GLY A 242 10.56 2.40 -10.43
N TRP A 243 10.27 2.52 -11.72
CA TRP A 243 9.08 1.96 -12.36
C TRP A 243 9.48 1.18 -13.60
N THR A 244 8.91 -0.01 -13.77
CA THR A 244 9.13 -0.86 -14.94
C THR A 244 7.88 -1.66 -15.28
N CYS A 245 7.91 -2.35 -16.42
CA CYS A 245 6.89 -3.31 -16.78
C CYS A 245 7.56 -4.55 -17.36
N ASP A 246 7.15 -5.75 -16.90
CA ASP A 246 7.66 -7.03 -17.39
C ASP A 246 7.35 -7.26 -18.87
N ALA A 247 6.16 -6.84 -19.31
CA ALA A 247 5.62 -7.11 -20.64
C ALA A 247 5.74 -8.61 -21.02
N TYR A 248 5.59 -9.49 -20.03
CA TYR A 248 5.82 -10.93 -20.15
C TYR A 248 4.51 -11.74 -20.16
N HIS A 249 3.72 -11.63 -19.10
CA HIS A 249 2.50 -12.41 -18.92
C HIS A 249 1.43 -11.62 -18.15
N LEU A 250 0.14 -11.99 -18.33
CA LEU A 250 -0.96 -11.27 -17.67
C LEU A 250 -0.95 -11.41 -16.14
N THR A 251 -0.53 -12.55 -15.59
CA THR A 251 -0.66 -12.86 -14.16
C THR A 251 0.60 -13.45 -13.52
N ALA A 252 1.61 -13.85 -14.31
CA ALA A 252 2.87 -14.39 -13.79
C ALA A 252 3.98 -13.35 -13.92
N PRO A 253 4.87 -13.25 -12.92
CA PRO A 253 6.08 -12.44 -13.05
C PRO A 253 7.02 -13.02 -14.12
N GLU A 254 7.85 -12.19 -14.70
CA GLU A 254 8.95 -12.65 -15.57
C GLU A 254 9.93 -13.49 -14.73
N PRO A 255 10.24 -14.74 -15.15
CA PRO A 255 10.94 -15.71 -14.29
C PRO A 255 12.31 -15.27 -13.78
N GLU A 256 13.06 -14.49 -14.55
CA GLU A 256 14.38 -13.98 -14.15
C GLU A 256 14.27 -12.72 -13.27
N GLY A 257 13.09 -12.10 -13.14
CA GLY A 257 12.87 -10.89 -12.35
C GLY A 257 13.59 -9.66 -12.90
N THR A 258 13.96 -9.65 -14.18
CA THR A 258 14.77 -8.59 -14.79
C THR A 258 14.20 -7.20 -14.57
N GLN A 259 12.88 -7.04 -14.76
CA GLN A 259 12.24 -5.74 -14.61
C GLN A 259 12.05 -5.35 -13.14
N ILE A 260 11.82 -6.32 -12.26
CA ILE A 260 11.80 -6.13 -10.80
C ILE A 260 13.18 -5.59 -10.33
N ILE A 261 14.26 -6.24 -10.76
CA ILE A 261 15.65 -5.80 -10.47
C ILE A 261 15.90 -4.38 -10.99
N ARG A 262 15.45 -4.08 -12.21
CA ARG A 262 15.58 -2.73 -12.79
C ARG A 262 14.81 -1.68 -12.01
N ALA A 263 13.59 -1.99 -11.54
CA ALA A 263 12.80 -1.07 -10.72
C ALA A 263 13.51 -0.75 -9.40
N MET A 264 14.04 -1.76 -8.71
CA MET A 264 14.82 -1.58 -7.48
C MET A 264 16.08 -0.75 -7.71
N ARG A 265 16.89 -1.08 -8.76
CA ARG A 265 18.10 -0.33 -9.10
C ARG A 265 17.77 1.13 -9.45
N ALA A 266 16.74 1.38 -10.26
CA ALA A 266 16.31 2.74 -10.59
C ALA A 266 15.90 3.56 -9.35
N ALA A 267 15.23 2.93 -8.37
CA ALA A 267 14.91 3.58 -7.11
C ALA A 267 16.15 3.93 -6.29
N LEU A 268 17.16 3.04 -6.25
CA LEU A 268 18.44 3.30 -5.58
C LEU A 268 19.25 4.37 -6.32
N ASP A 269 19.37 4.29 -7.64
CA ASP A 269 20.08 5.27 -8.45
C ASP A 269 19.54 6.69 -8.23
N ALA A 270 18.21 6.81 -8.10
CA ALA A 270 17.57 8.10 -7.84
C ALA A 270 17.96 8.71 -6.48
N THR A 271 18.37 7.89 -5.50
CA THR A 271 18.84 8.37 -4.19
C THR A 271 20.35 8.67 -4.18
N GLY A 272 21.12 8.16 -5.13
CA GLY A 272 22.57 8.09 -5.07
C GLY A 272 23.09 7.16 -3.97
N THR A 273 22.27 6.17 -3.56
CA THR A 273 22.54 5.24 -2.47
C THR A 273 22.81 3.84 -3.02
N ASP A 274 23.84 3.19 -2.53
CA ASP A 274 24.11 1.79 -2.82
C ASP A 274 23.17 0.85 -2.06
N GLY A 275 22.95 -0.36 -2.55
CA GLY A 275 22.04 -1.33 -1.99
C GLY A 275 22.33 -1.73 -0.53
N ASP A 276 23.58 -1.64 -0.09
CA ASP A 276 24.03 -1.93 1.28
C ASP A 276 23.53 -0.92 2.33
N ARG A 277 22.94 0.20 1.88
CA ARG A 277 22.35 1.22 2.75
C ARG A 277 20.87 1.04 3.04
N ILE A 278 20.25 -0.04 2.58
CA ILE A 278 18.85 -0.38 2.90
C ILE A 278 18.81 -1.17 4.21
N GLY A 279 18.15 -0.63 5.22
CA GLY A 279 18.04 -1.24 6.54
C GLY A 279 16.86 -2.21 6.71
N CYS A 280 15.86 -2.15 5.82
CA CYS A 280 14.71 -3.05 5.80
C CYS A 280 14.03 -2.99 4.43
N VAL A 281 13.39 -4.10 4.02
CA VAL A 281 12.51 -4.13 2.86
C VAL A 281 11.10 -4.51 3.30
N LEU A 282 10.10 -3.77 2.80
CA LEU A 282 8.73 -4.23 2.77
C LEU A 282 8.47 -4.83 1.37
N PRO A 283 8.53 -6.17 1.25
CA PRO A 283 8.44 -6.83 -0.05
C PRO A 283 7.02 -6.80 -0.59
N HIS A 284 6.88 -7.08 -1.88
CA HIS A 284 5.56 -7.36 -2.41
C HIS A 284 4.98 -8.63 -1.76
N GLY A 285 5.74 -9.72 -1.65
CA GLY A 285 5.46 -10.86 -0.78
C GLY A 285 4.00 -11.29 -0.71
N THR A 286 3.50 -11.96 -1.75
CA THR A 286 2.06 -12.28 -1.88
C THR A 286 1.66 -13.63 -1.28
N GLY A 287 2.62 -14.50 -0.96
CA GLY A 287 2.34 -15.89 -0.60
C GLY A 287 2.03 -16.76 -1.82
N THR A 288 2.20 -16.27 -3.03
CA THR A 288 2.11 -17.07 -4.25
C THR A 288 3.45 -17.74 -4.55
N GLN A 289 3.40 -18.94 -5.13
CA GLN A 289 4.61 -19.73 -5.36
C GLN A 289 5.61 -19.01 -6.27
N LEU A 290 5.16 -18.42 -7.37
CA LEU A 290 6.03 -17.78 -8.36
C LEU A 290 6.59 -16.44 -7.87
N ASN A 291 5.72 -15.56 -7.36
CA ASN A 291 6.16 -14.22 -6.97
C ASN A 291 7.23 -14.28 -5.88
N ASP A 292 7.01 -15.06 -4.83
CA ASP A 292 7.90 -15.05 -3.67
C ASP A 292 9.31 -15.58 -4.01
N VAL A 293 9.40 -16.55 -4.94
CA VAL A 293 10.70 -17.06 -5.44
C VAL A 293 11.41 -16.01 -6.30
N VAL A 294 10.70 -15.42 -7.26
CA VAL A 294 11.28 -14.41 -8.17
C VAL A 294 11.71 -13.18 -7.37
N GLU A 295 10.86 -12.68 -6.47
CA GLU A 295 11.19 -11.53 -5.63
C GLU A 295 12.38 -11.81 -4.71
N SER A 296 12.45 -13.01 -4.11
CA SER A 296 13.60 -13.41 -3.27
C SER A 296 14.91 -13.37 -4.03
N ARG A 297 14.93 -13.87 -5.27
CA ARG A 297 16.13 -13.82 -6.13
C ARG A 297 16.51 -12.38 -6.46
N ALA A 298 15.53 -11.57 -6.87
CA ALA A 298 15.75 -10.17 -7.22
C ALA A 298 16.27 -9.36 -6.01
N LEU A 299 15.71 -9.56 -4.81
CA LEU A 299 16.21 -8.95 -3.58
C LEU A 299 17.65 -9.33 -3.28
N ASN A 300 17.98 -10.62 -3.37
CA ASN A 300 19.35 -11.09 -3.14
C ASN A 300 20.36 -10.53 -4.15
N GLU A 301 19.96 -10.37 -5.42
CA GLU A 301 20.83 -9.80 -6.45
C GLU A 301 21.11 -8.31 -6.21
N VAL A 302 20.11 -7.56 -5.73
CA VAL A 302 20.24 -6.09 -5.59
C VAL A 302 20.76 -5.70 -4.20
N LEU A 303 20.31 -6.37 -3.13
CA LEU A 303 20.55 -5.96 -1.75
C LEU A 303 21.34 -6.98 -0.92
N GLY A 304 21.53 -8.20 -1.42
CA GLY A 304 22.08 -9.31 -0.62
C GLY A 304 21.02 -9.96 0.29
N ALA A 305 21.42 -11.03 0.99
CA ALA A 305 20.53 -11.86 1.79
C ALA A 305 20.34 -11.36 3.24
N ASP A 306 21.15 -10.41 3.70
CA ASP A 306 21.25 -10.00 5.10
C ASP A 306 20.37 -8.80 5.45
N VAL A 307 19.56 -8.29 4.51
CA VAL A 307 18.61 -7.21 4.75
C VAL A 307 17.33 -7.79 5.32
N PRO A 308 16.87 -7.35 6.51
CA PRO A 308 15.62 -7.85 7.09
C PRO A 308 14.41 -7.44 6.24
N LEU A 309 13.49 -8.38 6.03
CA LEU A 309 12.20 -8.13 5.40
C LEU A 309 11.09 -8.03 6.45
N TYR A 310 10.14 -7.12 6.23
CA TYR A 310 8.90 -7.08 6.96
C TYR A 310 7.71 -7.34 6.02
N SER A 311 7.14 -8.53 6.11
CA SER A 311 6.06 -9.02 5.22
C SER A 311 4.69 -8.57 5.73
N LEU A 312 4.27 -7.36 5.34
CA LEU A 312 3.02 -6.77 5.81
C LEU A 312 1.77 -7.56 5.41
N LYS A 313 1.78 -8.23 4.22
CA LYS A 313 0.63 -9.02 3.77
C LYS A 313 0.36 -10.27 4.63
N ALA A 314 1.36 -10.76 5.36
CA ALA A 314 1.13 -11.80 6.35
C ALA A 314 0.23 -11.33 7.51
N LEU A 315 0.25 -10.03 7.81
CA LEU A 315 -0.51 -9.41 8.89
C LEU A 315 -1.92 -8.97 8.46
N ILE A 316 -2.05 -8.33 7.29
CA ILE A 316 -3.28 -7.65 6.86
C ILE A 316 -3.91 -8.22 5.59
N GLY A 317 -3.33 -9.29 5.02
CA GLY A 317 -3.72 -9.79 3.69
C GLY A 317 -3.22 -8.89 2.55
N HIS A 318 -3.59 -9.25 1.34
CA HIS A 318 -3.27 -8.46 0.15
C HIS A 318 -4.37 -7.42 -0.11
N THR A 319 -4.06 -6.18 0.09
CA THR A 319 -5.00 -5.07 0.07
C THR A 319 -5.10 -4.38 -1.30
N GLY A 320 -4.89 -5.14 -2.38
CA GLY A 320 -5.04 -4.65 -3.75
C GLY A 320 -4.15 -3.44 -4.04
N GLY A 321 -4.73 -2.39 -4.63
CA GLY A 321 -4.05 -1.14 -4.95
C GLY A 321 -3.61 -0.34 -3.72
N ALA A 322 -4.15 -0.60 -2.54
CA ALA A 322 -3.71 0.03 -1.29
C ALA A 322 -2.36 -0.51 -0.78
N ALA A 323 -1.92 -1.69 -1.25
CA ALA A 323 -0.84 -2.45 -0.61
C ALA A 323 0.46 -1.65 -0.43
N ALA A 324 0.93 -0.96 -1.47
CA ALA A 324 2.17 -0.19 -1.41
C ALA A 324 2.03 1.11 -0.60
N SER A 325 0.86 1.77 -0.61
CA SER A 325 0.62 2.95 0.23
C SER A 325 0.60 2.59 1.72
N VAL A 326 -0.08 1.50 2.10
CA VAL A 326 -0.05 1.01 3.49
C VAL A 326 1.37 0.57 3.89
N ALA A 327 2.11 -0.08 2.98
CA ALA A 327 3.51 -0.43 3.21
C ALA A 327 4.39 0.82 3.39
N ALA A 328 4.14 1.91 2.65
CA ALA A 328 4.87 3.17 2.83
C ALA A 328 4.57 3.81 4.21
N VAL A 329 3.32 3.75 4.70
CA VAL A 329 2.98 4.16 6.07
C VAL A 329 3.72 3.28 7.08
N ALA A 330 3.72 1.95 6.91
CA ALA A 330 4.45 1.03 7.77
C ALA A 330 5.96 1.30 7.76
N ALA A 331 6.55 1.60 6.59
CA ALA A 331 7.95 1.98 6.46
C ALA A 331 8.28 3.27 7.25
N ALA A 332 7.42 4.30 7.16
CA ALA A 332 7.59 5.52 7.94
C ALA A 332 7.53 5.25 9.45
N LEU A 333 6.68 4.34 9.91
CA LEU A 333 6.63 3.92 11.32
C LEU A 333 7.89 3.16 11.74
N ILE A 334 8.41 2.25 10.92
CA ILE A 334 9.68 1.53 11.18
C ILE A 334 10.84 2.54 11.26
N LEU A 335 10.90 3.52 10.36
CA LEU A 335 11.90 4.60 10.40
C LEU A 335 11.80 5.41 11.69
N ARG A 336 10.59 5.84 12.07
CA ARG A 336 10.32 6.60 13.31
C ARG A 336 10.78 5.86 14.55
N HIS A 337 10.47 4.57 14.66
CA HIS A 337 10.79 3.75 15.82
C HIS A 337 12.17 3.10 15.76
N ARG A 338 12.89 3.23 14.65
CA ARG A 338 14.22 2.62 14.44
C ARG A 338 14.25 1.11 14.69
N THR A 339 13.13 0.44 14.44
CA THR A 339 12.91 -0.96 14.81
C THR A 339 12.09 -1.67 13.72
N VAL A 340 12.58 -2.80 13.24
CA VAL A 340 11.82 -3.71 12.38
C VAL A 340 11.00 -4.63 13.30
N PRO A 341 9.65 -4.61 13.19
CA PRO A 341 8.80 -5.50 13.98
C PRO A 341 9.03 -6.98 13.63
N PRO A 342 8.65 -7.91 14.53
CA PRO A 342 8.67 -9.32 14.18
C PRO A 342 7.64 -9.63 13.09
N ASN A 343 8.01 -10.46 12.12
CA ASN A 343 7.04 -10.96 11.15
C ASN A 343 6.02 -11.90 11.80
N VAL A 344 4.83 -11.98 11.24
CA VAL A 344 3.86 -13.04 11.57
C VAL A 344 4.54 -14.39 11.34
N PRO A 345 4.50 -15.30 12.32
CA PRO A 345 5.23 -16.57 12.22
C PRO A 345 4.80 -17.41 11.02
N ILE A 346 5.78 -17.96 10.31
CA ILE A 346 5.60 -19.00 9.28
C ILE A 346 6.03 -20.36 9.85
N ALA A 347 5.44 -21.44 9.30
CA ALA A 347 5.74 -22.77 9.77
C ALA A 347 7.15 -23.22 9.37
N GLN A 348 7.51 -22.97 8.13
CA GLN A 348 8.82 -23.31 7.56
C GLN A 348 9.10 -22.39 6.38
N GLN A 349 10.27 -21.78 6.35
CA GLN A 349 10.68 -20.96 5.19
C GLN A 349 10.98 -21.87 4.00
N ASP A 350 10.50 -21.44 2.81
CA ASP A 350 10.81 -22.11 1.56
C ASP A 350 12.32 -21.97 1.25
N PRO A 351 13.07 -23.08 1.03
CA PRO A 351 14.49 -23.03 0.74
C PRO A 351 14.82 -22.30 -0.57
N GLU A 352 13.85 -22.12 -1.49
CA GLU A 352 14.01 -21.29 -2.68
C GLU A 352 13.87 -19.79 -2.38
N CYS A 353 13.24 -19.43 -1.25
CA CYS A 353 13.05 -18.05 -0.79
C CYS A 353 14.13 -17.69 0.25
N ARG A 354 15.35 -17.44 -0.19
CA ARG A 354 16.49 -17.13 0.69
C ARG A 354 16.46 -15.66 1.13
N VAL A 355 15.56 -15.34 2.05
CA VAL A 355 15.41 -14.00 2.60
C VAL A 355 15.45 -14.04 4.13
N TRP A 356 15.82 -12.94 4.76
CA TRP A 356 15.80 -12.83 6.21
C TRP A 356 14.46 -12.28 6.68
N LEU A 357 13.66 -13.12 7.33
CA LEU A 357 12.38 -12.78 7.96
C LEU A 357 12.53 -12.83 9.47
N PRO A 358 12.84 -11.72 10.17
CA PRO A 358 12.87 -11.71 11.64
C PRO A 358 11.54 -12.17 12.22
N GLN A 359 11.58 -13.14 13.16
CA GLN A 359 10.40 -13.68 13.84
C GLN A 359 10.61 -13.67 15.35
N GLY A 360 9.52 -13.50 16.09
CA GLY A 360 9.50 -13.59 17.56
C GLY A 360 10.09 -12.39 18.28
N LEU A 361 11.13 -11.77 17.77
CA LEU A 361 11.78 -10.58 18.36
C LEU A 361 11.89 -9.46 17.34
N THR A 362 11.93 -8.24 17.83
CA THR A 362 12.23 -7.05 17.04
C THR A 362 13.70 -7.05 16.61
N THR A 363 13.97 -6.43 15.45
CA THR A 363 15.32 -6.23 14.94
C THR A 363 15.63 -4.73 14.87
N PRO A 364 16.78 -4.25 15.42
CA PRO A 364 17.17 -2.86 15.22
C PRO A 364 17.27 -2.51 13.73
N LEU A 365 16.79 -1.33 13.34
CA LEU A 365 16.95 -0.87 11.98
C LEU A 365 18.41 -0.46 11.73
N GLY A 366 19.09 -1.21 10.86
CA GLY A 366 20.53 -1.06 10.62
C GLY A 366 20.92 0.17 9.79
N SER A 367 19.95 0.77 9.07
CA SER A 367 20.12 1.97 8.25
C SER A 367 18.87 2.82 8.36
N ASP A 368 18.95 4.08 7.97
CA ASP A 368 17.83 5.04 7.94
C ASP A 368 17.05 5.01 6.61
N ARG A 369 17.21 3.99 5.80
CA ARG A 369 16.50 3.79 4.54
C ARG A 369 15.75 2.48 4.48
N ILE A 370 14.56 2.52 3.91
CA ILE A 370 13.68 1.37 3.72
C ILE A 370 13.23 1.33 2.27
N MET A 371 13.26 0.13 1.67
CA MET A 371 12.68 -0.10 0.35
C MET A 371 11.27 -0.67 0.48
N VAL A 372 10.33 -0.16 -0.31
CA VAL A 372 8.96 -0.66 -0.44
C VAL A 372 8.75 -1.12 -1.86
N ASN A 373 8.35 -2.37 -2.06
CA ASN A 373 8.12 -2.97 -3.35
C ASN A 373 6.63 -3.25 -3.62
N GLY A 374 6.18 -2.95 -4.82
CA GLY A 374 4.85 -3.25 -5.31
C GLY A 374 4.91 -3.82 -6.72
N TYR A 375 4.46 -5.06 -6.88
CA TYR A 375 4.42 -5.74 -8.18
C TYR A 375 2.98 -6.13 -8.49
N ALA A 376 2.60 -6.11 -9.77
CA ALA A 376 1.20 -6.28 -10.12
C ALA A 376 1.01 -7.22 -11.30
N PHE A 377 -0.15 -7.84 -11.36
CA PHE A 377 -0.63 -8.45 -12.59
C PHE A 377 -0.56 -7.45 -13.74
N GLY A 378 -0.24 -7.92 -14.94
CA GLY A 378 0.14 -7.09 -16.09
C GLY A 378 1.62 -6.70 -16.09
N GLY A 379 2.40 -7.09 -15.04
CA GLY A 379 3.84 -6.88 -14.94
C GLY A 379 4.25 -5.47 -14.52
N ASN A 380 3.36 -4.67 -13.95
CA ASN A 380 3.72 -3.33 -13.45
C ASN A 380 4.50 -3.44 -12.14
N ASN A 381 5.71 -2.89 -12.10
CA ASN A 381 6.61 -2.94 -10.95
C ASN A 381 6.94 -1.53 -10.47
N VAL A 382 6.91 -1.33 -9.17
CA VAL A 382 7.37 -0.11 -8.50
C VAL A 382 8.24 -0.47 -7.31
N SER A 383 9.35 0.24 -7.16
CA SER A 383 10.17 0.23 -5.96
C SER A 383 10.34 1.66 -5.47
N LEU A 384 10.20 1.87 -4.18
CA LEU A 384 10.30 3.17 -3.52
C LEU A 384 11.36 3.11 -2.44
N VAL A 385 12.15 4.16 -2.27
CA VAL A 385 13.10 4.29 -1.17
C VAL A 385 12.68 5.45 -0.28
N LEU A 386 12.33 5.11 0.96
CA LEU A 386 12.00 6.07 2.01
C LEU A 386 13.18 6.18 2.97
N ALA A 387 13.51 7.41 3.37
CA ALA A 387 14.52 7.69 4.38
C ALA A 387 13.92 8.36 5.61
N GLY A 388 14.61 8.21 6.76
CA GLY A 388 14.25 8.92 7.98
C GLY A 388 14.36 10.43 7.83
N ALA A 389 13.52 11.17 8.52
CA ALA A 389 13.50 12.64 8.52
C ALA A 389 14.64 13.21 9.35
N GLY A 390 15.80 13.27 8.81
CA GLY A 390 16.88 13.98 9.45
C GLY A 390 18.08 13.12 9.83
N GLY A 391 18.99 13.09 8.91
CA GLY A 391 20.37 13.10 9.15
C GLY A 391 20.89 14.52 8.95
#